data_6469e6d50f35ef1c82361c0391f23ed1
#
_entry.id   6469e6d50f35ef1c82361c0391f23ed1
#
_cell.length_a   1.000
_cell.length_b   1.000
_cell.length_c   1.000
_cell.angle_alpha   90.00
_cell.angle_beta   90.00
_cell.angle_gamma   90.00
#
_symmetry.space_group_name_H-M   'P 1'
#
loop_
_entity.id
_entity.type
_entity.pdbx_description
1 polymer ?
#
loop_
_entity_poly.entity_id
_entity_poly.type
_entity_poly.pdbx_seq_one_letter_code
_entity_poly.pdbx_strand_id
1 'polypeptide(L)' 'MKLQQNQIWQKGSEYYRIVQLARLEVQYKTMTDPLSGHGPHQQVTKKEFCRLLRGAVLLEAPPSPKP' A
#
# COMPACT_ATOMS: atom_id res chain seq x y z
N MET A 1 -12.34 -3.71 4.52
CA MET A 1 -11.27 -3.03 3.81
C MET A 1 -10.89 -3.82 2.58
N LYS A 2 -10.81 -3.16 1.47
CA LYS A 2 -10.52 -3.83 0.24
C LYS A 2 -9.17 -3.38 -0.28
N LEU A 3 -8.24 -4.28 -0.42
CA LEU A 3 -6.91 -3.94 -0.88
C LEU A 3 -6.81 -4.14 -2.38
N GLN A 4 -6.05 -3.28 -3.03
CA GLN A 4 -5.84 -3.40 -4.46
C GLN A 4 -4.41 -3.03 -4.79
N GLN A 5 -3.92 -3.55 -5.91
CA GLN A 5 -2.58 -3.21 -6.34
C GLN A 5 -2.50 -1.74 -6.64
N ASN A 6 -1.36 -1.18 -6.38
CA ASN A 6 -1.03 0.22 -6.64
C ASN A 6 -1.75 1.21 -5.74
N GLN A 7 -2.45 0.74 -4.73
CA GLN A 7 -3.01 1.67 -3.75
C GLN A 7 -1.88 2.29 -2.94
N ILE A 8 -2.07 3.52 -2.53
CA ILE A 8 -1.12 4.22 -1.68
C ILE A 8 -1.84 4.62 -0.40
N TRP A 9 -1.31 4.17 0.72
CA TRP A 9 -1.86 4.47 2.03
C TRP A 9 -0.88 5.37 2.77
N GLN A 10 -1.41 6.33 3.50
CA GLN A 10 -0.58 7.24 4.28
C GLN A 10 -0.80 7.00 5.76
N LYS A 11 0.27 6.85 6.50
CA LYS A 11 0.20 6.71 7.94
C LYS A 11 1.27 7.60 8.52
N GLY A 12 0.86 8.70 9.12
CA GLY A 12 1.83 9.66 9.62
C GLY A 12 2.61 10.26 8.48
N SER A 13 3.91 10.16 8.56
CA SER A 13 4.76 10.71 7.51
C SER A 13 5.24 9.64 6.55
N GLU A 14 4.67 8.44 6.63
CA GLU A 14 5.08 7.36 5.77
C GLU A 14 3.98 6.98 4.81
N TYR A 15 4.38 6.44 3.68
CA TYR A 15 3.44 6.02 2.65
C TYR A 15 3.72 4.57 2.32
N TYR A 16 2.66 3.79 2.13
CA TYR A 16 2.79 2.39 1.77
C TYR A 16 2.13 2.19 0.43
N ARG A 17 2.90 1.71 -0.52
CA ARG A 17 2.36 1.42 -1.84
C ARG A 17 2.29 -0.09 -2.02
N ILE A 18 1.12 -0.61 -2.36
CA ILE A 18 0.96 -2.02 -2.60
C ILE A 18 1.53 -2.35 -3.95
N VAL A 19 2.61 -3.12 -3.96
CA VAL A 19 3.26 -3.49 -5.19
C VAL A 19 2.61 -4.71 -5.78
N GLN A 20 2.31 -5.69 -4.95
CA GLN A 20 1.70 -6.90 -5.43
C GLN A 20 0.76 -7.45 -4.36
N LEU A 21 -0.42 -7.83 -4.78
CA LEU A 21 -1.41 -8.35 -3.87
C LEU A 21 -1.61 -9.82 -4.20
N ALA A 22 -1.18 -10.68 -3.32
CA ALA A 22 -1.37 -12.10 -3.49
C ALA A 22 -2.56 -12.55 -2.66
N ARG A 23 -2.80 -13.82 -2.70
CA ARG A 23 -3.96 -14.37 -2.04
C ARG A 23 -3.93 -14.16 -0.53
N LEU A 24 -2.80 -14.42 0.09
CA LEU A 24 -2.68 -14.28 1.53
C LEU A 24 -1.58 -13.31 1.94
N GLU A 25 -0.91 -12.73 0.99
CA GLU A 25 0.24 -11.88 1.28
C GLU A 25 0.18 -10.59 0.50
N VAL A 26 0.87 -9.58 1.02
CA VAL A 26 0.95 -8.30 0.36
C VAL A 26 2.41 -7.90 0.29
N GLN A 27 2.84 -7.51 -0.89
CA GLN A 27 4.16 -6.93 -1.05
C GLN A 27 3.97 -5.43 -1.22
N TYR A 28 4.69 -4.66 -0.44
CA TYR A 28 4.51 -3.23 -0.47
C TYR A 28 5.84 -2.52 -0.27
N LYS A 29 5.87 -1.26 -0.61
CA LYS A 29 7.04 -0.43 -0.40
C LYS A 29 6.69 0.66 0.58
N THR A 30 7.62 0.96 1.48
CA THR A 30 7.47 2.06 2.41
C THR A 30 8.20 3.25 1.83
N MET A 31 7.50 4.36 1.68
CA MET A 31 8.07 5.54 1.05
C MET A 31 7.88 6.73 1.96
N THR A 32 8.76 7.72 1.85
CA THR A 32 8.58 8.95 2.57
C THR A 32 7.95 10.01 1.68
N ASP A 33 7.80 9.71 0.41
CA ASP A 33 7.25 10.63 -0.56
C ASP A 33 6.41 9.81 -1.53
N PRO A 34 5.14 10.08 -1.68
CA PRO A 34 4.29 9.27 -2.54
C PRO A 34 4.71 9.32 -4.00
N LEU A 35 5.50 10.30 -4.38
CA LEU A 35 5.92 10.40 -5.76
C LEU A 35 7.27 9.75 -6.03
N SER A 36 8.00 9.41 -4.99
CA SER A 36 9.34 8.91 -5.21
C SER A 36 9.35 7.52 -5.81
N GLY A 37 8.42 6.70 -5.41
CA GLY A 37 8.40 5.34 -5.91
C GLY A 37 9.53 4.49 -5.40
N HIS A 38 10.41 5.03 -4.58
CA HIS A 38 11.52 4.28 -4.04
C HIS A 38 11.32 4.03 -2.57
N GLY A 39 11.78 2.90 -2.10
CA GLY A 39 11.66 2.56 -0.70
C GLY A 39 11.89 1.07 -0.51
N PRO A 40 12.10 0.66 0.73
CA PRO A 40 12.31 -0.77 1.00
C PRO A 40 11.07 -1.56 0.63
N HIS A 41 11.32 -2.68 0.03
CA HIS A 41 10.27 -3.59 -0.39
C HIS A 41 10.06 -4.61 0.72
N GLN A 42 8.84 -4.78 1.14
CA GLN A 42 8.54 -5.69 2.23
C GLN A 42 7.39 -6.60 1.87
N GLN A 43 7.33 -7.74 2.53
CA GLN A 43 6.28 -8.70 2.29
C GLN A 43 5.71 -9.11 3.63
N VAL A 44 4.40 -9.04 3.78
CA VAL A 44 3.71 -9.44 5.00
C VAL A 44 2.43 -10.14 4.62
N THR A 45 1.79 -10.77 5.59
CA THR A 45 0.49 -11.35 5.33
C THR A 45 -0.55 -10.24 5.22
N LYS A 46 -1.66 -10.55 4.59
CA LYS A 46 -2.74 -9.57 4.49
C LYS A 46 -3.22 -9.16 5.88
N LYS A 47 -3.25 -10.11 6.80
CA LYS A 47 -3.67 -9.83 8.14
C LYS A 47 -2.74 -8.82 8.79
N GLU A 48 -1.46 -8.98 8.60
CA GLU A 48 -0.51 -8.06 9.17
C GLU A 48 -0.55 -6.71 8.48
N PHE A 49 -0.76 -6.72 7.19
CA PHE A 49 -0.85 -5.47 6.45
C PHE A 49 -2.07 -4.68 6.90
N CYS A 50 -3.19 -5.34 7.12
CA CYS A 50 -4.37 -4.66 7.61
C CYS A 50 -4.12 -4.06 8.98
N ARG A 51 -3.37 -4.77 9.81
CA ARG A 51 -3.02 -4.25 11.11
C ARG A 51 -2.10 -3.05 10.99
N LEU A 52 -1.20 -3.09 10.05
CA LEU A 52 -0.30 -1.99 9.78
C LEU A 52 -1.07 -0.76 9.31
N LEU A 53 -2.14 -0.97 8.59
CA LEU A 53 -2.92 0.14 8.05
C LEU A 53 -3.89 0.75 9.04
N ARG A 54 -3.90 0.29 10.28
CA ARG A 54 -4.77 0.89 11.26
C ARG A 54 -4.35 2.33 11.44
N GLY A 55 -5.28 3.25 11.31
CA GLY A 55 -4.95 4.66 11.38
C GLY A 55 -4.40 5.23 10.10
N ALA A 56 -4.20 4.40 9.08
CA ALA A 56 -3.74 4.90 7.81
C ALA A 56 -4.93 5.37 6.98
N VAL A 57 -4.64 6.24 6.04
CA VAL A 57 -5.66 6.81 5.17
C VAL A 57 -5.34 6.45 3.73
N LEU A 58 -6.34 5.99 3.02
CA LEU A 58 -6.16 5.72 1.59
C LEU A 58 -6.11 7.05 0.86
N LEU A 59 -4.95 7.34 0.26
CA LEU A 59 -4.79 8.60 -0.40
C LEU A 59 -5.59 8.66 -1.67
N GLU A 60 -5.45 7.62 -2.46
CA GLU A 60 -6.09 7.72 -3.73
C GLU A 60 -6.00 6.43 -4.44
N ALA A 61 -7.10 5.93 -4.92
CA ALA A 61 -7.03 4.75 -5.73
C ALA A 61 -6.49 5.17 -7.05
N PRO A 62 -5.62 4.42 -7.63
CA PRO A 62 -5.10 4.79 -8.92
C PRO A 62 -6.24 4.83 -9.88
N PRO A 63 -6.19 5.72 -10.80
CA PRO A 63 -7.23 5.84 -11.76
C PRO A 63 -7.32 4.55 -12.48
N SER A 64 -8.39 3.90 -12.36
CA SER A 64 -8.49 2.68 -13.02
C SER A 64 -8.59 3.01 -14.43
N PRO A 65 -7.91 2.32 -15.18
CA PRO A 65 -7.94 2.52 -16.58
C PRO A 65 -9.26 2.10 -16.94
N LYS A 66 -10.01 2.70 -17.32
CA LYS A 66 -11.05 2.33 -17.51
C LYS A 66 -11.22 2.04 -18.51
N PRO A 67 -11.50 1.33 -18.67
CA PRO A 67 -11.84 0.67 -19.82
C PRO A 67 -12.89 1.27 -20.37
#